data_f2d018111584741c6de586394e71156a
#
_entry.id   f2d018111584741c6de586394e71156a
#
_cell.length_a   1.000
_cell.length_b   1.000
_cell.length_c   1.000
_cell.angle_alpha   90.00
_cell.angle_beta   90.00
_cell.angle_gamma   90.00
#
_symmetry.space_group_name_H-M   'P 1'
#
loop_
_entity.id
_entity.type
_entity.pdbx_description
1 polymer ?
#
loop_
_entity_poly.entity_id
_entity_poly.type
_entity_poly.pdbx_seq_one_letter_code
_entity_poly.pdbx_strand_id
1 'polypeptide(L)'
;QTLPGDYLAPCVSAIAQLIQHYHSTAVLCTATQPALEPLFRRFAPELHPQEITPDAARLYEVLRRTPLQDLGTLPQEEFAARLANHPQVLCVVNRRKTAQQLYESLPVEGSYCLTTLLCAADRRRQLNDIRQRLKEGLPCRVVSTSLIEAGVDVDFPAAYREQCGLDSLLQTAGRCNREGRRGAEESIVYRFRLDECSTPQMLRQNVSALDYTARHQDTLDTPRAIQLYFNEL
;
A
#
# COMPACT_ATOMS: atom_id res chain seq x y z
N GLN A 1 8.87 4.20 5.76
CA GLN A 1 7.80 4.46 4.75
C GLN A 1 6.82 5.56 5.18
N THR A 2 6.66 5.79 6.46
CA THR A 2 5.82 6.86 7.02
C THR A 2 6.59 8.13 7.35
N LEU A 3 7.91 8.10 7.18
CA LEU A 3 8.76 9.25 7.46
C LEU A 3 8.68 10.24 6.30
N PRO A 4 8.36 11.53 6.54
CA PRO A 4 8.43 12.55 5.50
C PRO A 4 9.83 12.61 4.88
N GLY A 5 9.91 12.90 3.57
CA GLY A 5 11.18 12.94 2.83
C GLY A 5 12.24 13.82 3.46
N ASP A 6 11.84 14.93 4.08
CA ASP A 6 12.73 15.88 4.78
C ASP A 6 13.52 15.24 5.93
N TYR A 7 13.01 14.16 6.53
CA TYR A 7 13.69 13.45 7.62
C TYR A 7 14.56 12.26 7.14
N LEU A 8 14.51 11.95 5.87
CA LEU A 8 15.25 10.80 5.32
C LEU A 8 16.77 11.01 5.45
N ALA A 9 17.26 12.15 5.03
CA ALA A 9 18.68 12.47 5.08
C ALA A 9 19.24 12.48 6.54
N PRO A 10 18.61 13.14 7.54
CA PRO A 10 19.02 13.03 8.92
C PRO A 10 19.02 11.59 9.47
N CYS A 11 18.02 10.78 9.12
CA CYS A 11 17.96 9.40 9.57
C CYS A 11 19.08 8.55 8.97
N VAL A 12 19.36 8.67 7.67
CA VAL A 12 20.47 7.97 7.02
C VAL A 12 21.80 8.40 7.59
N SER A 13 22.00 9.70 7.85
CA SER A 13 23.20 10.22 8.52
C SER A 13 23.39 9.62 9.91
N ALA A 14 22.32 9.55 10.73
CA ALA A 14 22.40 8.94 12.06
C ALA A 14 22.75 7.44 11.99
N ILE A 15 22.15 6.69 11.06
CA ILE A 15 22.49 5.27 10.83
C ILE A 15 23.95 5.13 10.44
N ALA A 16 24.44 5.97 9.52
CA ALA A 16 25.84 5.97 9.11
C ALA A 16 26.80 6.19 10.29
N GLN A 17 26.50 7.19 11.15
CA GLN A 17 27.30 7.46 12.36
C GLN A 17 27.30 6.29 13.36
N LEU A 18 26.13 5.63 13.55
CA LEU A 18 26.07 4.44 14.42
C LEU A 18 26.96 3.31 13.91
N ILE A 19 26.99 3.09 12.61
CA ILE A 19 27.84 2.05 12.00
C ILE A 19 29.32 2.42 12.13
N GLN A 20 29.68 3.67 11.77
CA GLN A 20 31.08 4.12 11.74
C GLN A 20 31.72 4.24 13.13
N HIS A 21 31.01 4.84 14.08
CA HIS A 21 31.59 5.21 15.38
C HIS A 21 31.26 4.24 16.50
N TYR A 22 30.17 3.49 16.38
CA TYR A 22 29.71 2.56 17.42
C TYR A 22 29.82 1.09 16.99
N HIS A 23 30.40 0.81 15.81
CA HIS A 23 30.55 -0.53 15.25
C HIS A 23 29.23 -1.33 15.21
N SER A 24 28.13 -0.63 14.99
CA SER A 24 26.80 -1.23 14.92
C SER A 24 26.55 -1.81 13.54
N THR A 25 25.73 -2.84 13.45
CA THR A 25 25.20 -3.36 12.17
C THR A 25 23.77 -2.87 12.01
N ALA A 26 23.44 -2.34 10.83
CA ALA A 26 22.07 -1.95 10.50
C ALA A 26 21.52 -2.87 9.42
N VAL A 27 20.31 -3.41 9.66
CA VAL A 27 19.55 -4.18 8.67
C VAL A 27 18.33 -3.36 8.28
N LEU A 28 18.24 -3.00 6.99
CA LEU A 28 17.11 -2.27 6.44
C LEU A 28 16.09 -3.27 5.88
N CYS A 29 14.96 -3.39 6.54
CA CYS A 29 13.89 -4.29 6.16
C CYS A 29 12.62 -3.50 5.82
N THR A 30 12.16 -3.61 4.58
CA THR A 30 10.98 -2.89 4.10
C THR A 30 10.34 -3.63 2.93
N ALA A 31 9.03 -3.48 2.76
CA ALA A 31 8.30 -4.06 1.61
C ALA A 31 8.62 -3.35 0.29
N THR A 32 8.99 -2.07 0.35
CA THR A 32 9.40 -1.26 -0.81
C THR A 32 10.68 -0.54 -0.44
N GLN A 33 11.80 -0.97 -1.01
CA GLN A 33 13.10 -0.39 -0.66
C GLN A 33 13.33 0.92 -1.39
N PRO A 34 13.43 2.07 -0.67
CA PRO A 34 13.78 3.33 -1.30
C PRO A 34 15.24 3.31 -1.77
N ALA A 35 15.54 4.12 -2.79
CA ALA A 35 16.91 4.31 -3.32
C ALA A 35 17.77 5.08 -2.30
N LEU A 36 18.27 4.42 -1.26
CA LEU A 36 19.06 5.05 -0.19
C LEU A 36 20.56 5.14 -0.50
N GLU A 37 21.03 4.43 -1.51
CA GLU A 37 22.46 4.37 -1.85
C GLU A 37 23.09 5.76 -2.08
N PRO A 38 22.46 6.73 -2.78
CA PRO A 38 23.01 8.07 -2.95
C PRO A 38 23.19 8.80 -1.61
N LEU A 39 22.28 8.59 -0.66
CA LEU A 39 22.37 9.19 0.67
C LEU A 39 23.47 8.54 1.52
N PHE A 40 23.62 7.23 1.47
CA PHE A 40 24.74 6.56 2.14
C PHE A 40 26.07 7.02 1.56
N ARG A 41 26.22 7.10 0.25
CA ARG A 41 27.44 7.64 -0.39
C ARG A 41 27.76 9.07 0.03
N ARG A 42 26.76 9.89 0.33
CA ARG A 42 26.94 11.27 0.80
C ARG A 42 27.45 11.34 2.23
N PHE A 43 26.92 10.51 3.13
CA PHE A 43 27.23 10.59 4.57
C PHE A 43 28.33 9.63 5.03
N ALA A 44 28.53 8.55 4.31
CA ALA A 44 29.52 7.51 4.62
C ALA A 44 29.94 6.79 3.32
N PRO A 45 30.83 7.39 2.51
CA PRO A 45 31.22 6.87 1.20
C PRO A 45 31.82 5.45 1.25
N GLU A 46 32.39 5.05 2.38
CA GLU A 46 32.96 3.74 2.62
C GLU A 46 31.93 2.66 2.99
N LEU A 47 30.69 3.04 3.30
CA LEU A 47 29.63 2.08 3.59
C LEU A 47 28.96 1.62 2.29
N HIS A 48 29.06 0.34 2.02
CA HIS A 48 28.41 -0.29 0.88
C HIS A 48 27.29 -1.22 1.38
N PRO A 49 26.01 -0.81 1.29
CA PRO A 49 24.89 -1.68 1.61
C PRO A 49 24.95 -2.95 0.76
N GLN A 50 24.77 -4.11 1.39
CA GLN A 50 24.73 -5.39 0.71
C GLN A 50 23.33 -5.96 0.78
N GLU A 51 22.83 -6.48 -0.35
CA GLU A 51 21.57 -7.22 -0.37
C GLU A 51 21.78 -8.55 0.36
N ILE A 52 20.95 -8.82 1.36
CA ILE A 52 21.01 -10.05 2.16
C ILE A 52 20.30 -11.19 1.42
N THR A 53 19.32 -10.86 0.58
CA THR A 53 18.50 -11.82 -0.15
C THR A 53 19.26 -12.28 -1.41
N PRO A 54 19.60 -13.57 -1.56
CA PRO A 54 20.47 -14.03 -2.64
C PRO A 54 19.94 -13.76 -4.05
N ASP A 55 18.63 -13.76 -4.24
CA ASP A 55 17.96 -13.51 -5.53
C ASP A 55 16.63 -12.78 -5.32
N ALA A 56 16.73 -11.51 -5.00
CA ALA A 56 15.56 -10.67 -4.75
C ALA A 56 14.62 -10.62 -5.96
N ALA A 57 15.15 -10.54 -7.18
CA ALA A 57 14.35 -10.47 -8.40
C ALA A 57 13.47 -11.71 -8.58
N ARG A 58 14.05 -12.90 -8.42
CA ARG A 58 13.31 -14.17 -8.48
C ARG A 58 12.24 -14.27 -7.39
N LEU A 59 12.53 -13.78 -6.17
CA LEU A 59 11.54 -13.76 -5.10
C LEU A 59 10.34 -12.88 -5.44
N TYR A 60 10.55 -11.72 -6.04
CA TYR A 60 9.45 -10.87 -6.51
C TYR A 60 8.57 -11.58 -7.55
N GLU A 61 9.16 -12.33 -8.47
CA GLU A 61 8.41 -13.11 -9.47
C GLU A 61 7.61 -14.25 -8.83
N VAL A 62 8.26 -15.07 -7.99
CA VAL A 62 7.63 -16.24 -7.34
C VAL A 62 6.56 -15.83 -6.33
N LEU A 63 6.76 -14.72 -5.65
CA LEU A 63 5.83 -14.22 -4.63
C LEU A 63 4.76 -13.28 -5.19
N ARG A 64 4.73 -13.02 -6.50
CA ARG A 64 3.66 -12.24 -7.12
C ARG A 64 2.33 -12.97 -6.95
N ARG A 65 1.38 -12.30 -6.32
CA ARG A 65 0.08 -12.89 -5.93
C ARG A 65 -1.11 -12.15 -6.48
N THR A 66 -0.91 -10.90 -6.90
CA THR A 66 -1.99 -10.00 -7.27
C THR A 66 -1.56 -9.11 -8.43
N PRO A 67 -2.20 -9.19 -9.60
CA PRO A 67 -1.99 -8.21 -10.66
C PRO A 67 -2.53 -6.84 -10.25
N LEU A 68 -1.85 -5.79 -10.69
CA LEU A 68 -2.26 -4.40 -10.49
C LEU A 68 -2.95 -3.90 -11.77
N GLN A 69 -4.15 -3.34 -11.65
CA GLN A 69 -4.90 -2.76 -12.77
C GLN A 69 -5.32 -1.34 -12.46
N ASP A 70 -5.31 -0.47 -13.47
CA ASP A 70 -5.81 0.90 -13.37
C ASP A 70 -7.19 1.00 -14.01
N LEU A 71 -8.17 1.44 -13.25
CA LEU A 71 -9.55 1.65 -13.71
C LEU A 71 -9.77 3.08 -14.25
N GLY A 72 -8.77 3.95 -14.12
CA GLY A 72 -8.93 5.35 -14.46
C GLY A 72 -9.84 6.10 -13.49
N THR A 73 -10.61 7.05 -14.04
CA THR A 73 -11.55 7.88 -13.27
C THR A 73 -12.98 7.34 -13.41
N LEU A 74 -13.66 7.19 -12.30
CA LEU A 74 -15.03 6.66 -12.21
C LEU A 74 -15.93 7.60 -11.41
N PRO A 75 -17.23 7.70 -11.76
CA PRO A 75 -18.23 8.32 -10.91
C PRO A 75 -18.37 7.58 -9.58
N GLN A 76 -18.59 8.32 -8.49
CA GLN A 76 -18.67 7.72 -7.15
C GLN A 76 -19.79 6.69 -7.03
N GLU A 77 -20.95 6.93 -7.65
CA GLU A 77 -22.09 6.02 -7.63
C GLU A 77 -21.79 4.69 -8.35
N GLU A 78 -21.17 4.76 -9.52
CA GLU A 78 -20.73 3.58 -10.27
C GLU A 78 -19.72 2.76 -9.46
N PHE A 79 -18.77 3.45 -8.85
CA PHE A 79 -17.76 2.81 -8.02
C PHE A 79 -18.37 2.16 -6.76
N ALA A 80 -19.32 2.82 -6.08
CA ALA A 80 -20.01 2.24 -4.94
C ALA A 80 -20.80 0.99 -5.33
N ALA A 81 -21.50 1.00 -6.48
CA ALA A 81 -22.19 -0.17 -7.00
C ALA A 81 -21.23 -1.33 -7.29
N ARG A 82 -20.05 -1.03 -7.85
CA ARG A 82 -18.99 -2.03 -8.08
C ARG A 82 -18.51 -2.66 -6.77
N LEU A 83 -18.27 -1.87 -5.73
CA LEU A 83 -17.89 -2.39 -4.41
C LEU A 83 -18.99 -3.26 -3.79
N ALA A 84 -20.25 -2.86 -3.91
CA ALA A 84 -21.39 -3.59 -3.38
C ALA A 84 -21.55 -4.99 -4.00
N ASN A 85 -21.15 -5.18 -5.24
CA ASN A 85 -21.20 -6.47 -5.95
C ASN A 85 -20.17 -7.50 -5.46
N HIS A 86 -19.14 -7.06 -4.74
CA HIS A 86 -18.19 -8.00 -4.14
C HIS A 86 -18.74 -8.59 -2.84
N PRO A 87 -18.68 -9.90 -2.64
CA PRO A 87 -18.95 -10.49 -1.33
C PRO A 87 -17.90 -10.08 -0.31
N GLN A 88 -16.63 -10.04 -0.71
CA GLN A 88 -15.51 -9.65 0.15
C GLN A 88 -14.58 -8.71 -0.63
N VAL A 89 -14.33 -7.52 -0.11
CA VAL A 89 -13.50 -6.50 -0.76
C VAL A 89 -12.92 -5.51 0.23
N LEU A 90 -11.70 -5.08 -0.05
CA LEU A 90 -11.06 -3.96 0.63
C LEU A 90 -11.04 -2.75 -0.31
N CYS A 91 -11.49 -1.60 0.18
CA CYS A 91 -11.33 -0.32 -0.49
C CYS A 91 -10.55 0.65 0.41
N VAL A 92 -9.44 1.18 -0.10
CA VAL A 92 -8.62 2.15 0.64
C VAL A 92 -8.67 3.49 -0.08
N VAL A 93 -9.11 4.51 0.65
CA VAL A 93 -9.28 5.89 0.14
C VAL A 93 -8.42 6.89 0.92
N ASN A 94 -8.22 8.06 0.34
CA ASN A 94 -7.33 9.07 0.91
C ASN A 94 -7.99 9.96 1.96
N ARG A 95 -9.31 10.09 1.92
CA ARG A 95 -10.07 11.01 2.77
C ARG A 95 -11.11 10.28 3.60
N ARG A 96 -11.23 10.66 4.87
CA ARG A 96 -12.27 10.14 5.78
C ARG A 96 -13.69 10.39 5.27
N LYS A 97 -13.93 11.57 4.67
CA LYS A 97 -15.22 11.91 4.08
C LYS A 97 -15.59 10.95 2.95
N THR A 98 -14.66 10.67 2.04
CA THR A 98 -14.86 9.71 0.95
C THR A 98 -15.12 8.30 1.50
N ALA A 99 -14.37 7.88 2.55
CA ALA A 99 -14.62 6.60 3.20
C ALA A 99 -16.02 6.48 3.76
N GLN A 100 -16.50 7.54 4.42
CA GLN A 100 -17.84 7.60 4.98
C GLN A 100 -18.92 7.52 3.89
N GLN A 101 -18.81 8.34 2.85
CA GLN A 101 -19.76 8.38 1.74
C GLN A 101 -19.89 7.03 1.02
N LEU A 102 -18.74 6.39 0.71
CA LEU A 102 -18.75 5.07 0.10
C LEU A 102 -19.36 4.02 1.03
N TYR A 103 -19.02 4.06 2.32
CA TYR A 103 -19.58 3.13 3.32
C TYR A 103 -21.11 3.26 3.42
N GLU A 104 -21.65 4.48 3.43
CA GLU A 104 -23.10 4.75 3.49
C GLU A 104 -23.85 4.22 2.25
N SER A 105 -23.16 4.05 1.13
CA SER A 105 -23.71 3.49 -0.11
C SER A 105 -23.64 1.97 -0.18
N LEU A 106 -23.00 1.30 0.79
CA LEU A 106 -22.88 -0.15 0.82
C LEU A 106 -24.02 -0.82 1.62
N PRO A 107 -24.32 -2.11 1.35
CA PRO A 107 -25.21 -2.88 2.21
C PRO A 107 -24.75 -2.84 3.67
N VAL A 108 -25.71 -2.65 4.59
CA VAL A 108 -25.40 -2.52 6.05
C VAL A 108 -24.72 -3.80 6.58
N GLU A 109 -25.20 -4.96 6.15
CA GLU A 109 -24.64 -6.23 6.62
C GLU A 109 -23.26 -6.49 6.00
N GLY A 110 -22.29 -6.73 6.86
CA GLY A 110 -20.93 -7.09 6.48
C GLY A 110 -20.12 -5.91 5.91
N SER A 111 -20.55 -4.67 6.09
CA SER A 111 -19.82 -3.48 5.68
C SER A 111 -19.20 -2.75 6.87
N TYR A 112 -17.97 -2.26 6.70
CA TYR A 112 -17.17 -1.60 7.75
C TYR A 112 -16.50 -0.36 7.22
N CYS A 113 -16.42 0.67 8.09
CA CYS A 113 -15.67 1.90 7.80
C CYS A 113 -14.54 2.07 8.81
N LEU A 114 -13.30 1.84 8.38
CA LEU A 114 -12.12 1.92 9.25
C LEU A 114 -11.37 3.24 9.02
N THR A 115 -11.56 4.19 9.93
CA THR A 115 -10.87 5.48 9.90
C THR A 115 -10.26 5.81 11.26
N THR A 116 -9.42 6.83 11.29
CA THR A 116 -8.80 7.34 12.53
C THR A 116 -9.81 7.94 13.53
N LEU A 117 -11.08 8.07 13.17
CA LEU A 117 -12.14 8.51 14.08
C LEU A 117 -12.60 7.41 15.03
N LEU A 118 -12.33 6.14 14.71
CA LEU A 118 -12.63 5.03 15.60
C LEU A 118 -11.72 5.04 16.83
N CYS A 119 -12.30 4.88 17.99
CA CYS A 119 -11.50 4.61 19.19
C CYS A 119 -10.82 3.24 19.10
N ALA A 120 -9.78 3.04 19.88
CA ALA A 120 -8.97 1.81 19.84
C ALA A 120 -9.79 0.54 20.13
N ALA A 121 -10.78 0.63 21.01
CA ALA A 121 -11.65 -0.50 21.37
C ALA A 121 -12.57 -0.89 20.20
N ASP A 122 -13.23 0.09 19.56
CA ASP A 122 -14.11 -0.16 18.41
C ASP A 122 -13.34 -0.68 17.21
N ARG A 123 -12.16 -0.10 16.95
CA ARG A 123 -11.29 -0.58 15.87
C ARG A 123 -10.89 -2.04 16.08
N ARG A 124 -10.53 -2.43 17.31
CA ARG A 124 -10.17 -3.81 17.64
C ARG A 124 -11.36 -4.75 17.44
N ARG A 125 -12.54 -4.35 17.89
CA ARG A 125 -13.78 -5.12 17.72
C ARG A 125 -14.10 -5.34 16.24
N GLN A 126 -14.11 -4.27 15.44
CA GLN A 126 -14.36 -4.36 14.00
C GLN A 126 -13.33 -5.22 13.28
N LEU A 127 -12.03 -5.08 13.58
CA LEU A 127 -10.98 -5.88 12.96
C LEU A 127 -11.12 -7.38 13.31
N ASN A 128 -11.55 -7.72 14.51
CA ASN A 128 -11.80 -9.12 14.88
C ASN A 128 -13.00 -9.70 14.12
N ASP A 129 -14.09 -8.93 13.99
CA ASP A 129 -15.26 -9.34 13.21
C ASP A 129 -14.93 -9.48 11.71
N ILE A 130 -14.19 -8.53 11.13
CA ILE A 130 -13.70 -8.60 9.76
C ILE A 130 -12.89 -9.89 9.52
N ARG A 131 -11.94 -10.22 10.40
CA ARG A 131 -11.13 -11.44 10.28
C ARG A 131 -11.97 -12.70 10.34
N GLN A 132 -12.94 -12.74 11.22
CA GLN A 132 -13.85 -13.87 11.34
C GLN A 132 -14.68 -14.03 10.07
N ARG A 133 -15.32 -12.95 9.58
CA ARG A 133 -16.12 -12.99 8.35
C ARG A 133 -15.29 -13.41 7.12
N LEU A 134 -14.07 -12.90 7.00
CA LEU A 134 -13.16 -13.29 5.92
C LEU A 134 -12.84 -14.79 5.97
N LYS A 135 -12.60 -15.32 7.17
CA LYS A 135 -12.30 -16.75 7.38
C LYS A 135 -13.50 -17.65 7.08
N GLU A 136 -14.71 -17.20 7.41
CA GLU A 136 -15.96 -17.95 7.24
C GLU A 136 -16.56 -17.76 5.83
N GLY A 137 -15.97 -16.94 4.96
CA GLY A 137 -16.51 -16.67 3.64
C GLY A 137 -17.77 -15.80 3.63
N LEU A 138 -18.09 -15.15 4.76
CA LEU A 138 -19.26 -14.28 4.88
C LEU A 138 -19.03 -12.93 4.19
N PRO A 139 -20.10 -12.21 3.79
CA PRO A 139 -19.97 -10.87 3.21
C PRO A 139 -19.14 -9.95 4.10
N CYS A 140 -18.10 -9.35 3.53
CA CYS A 140 -17.16 -8.48 4.24
C CYS A 140 -16.62 -7.40 3.31
N ARG A 141 -17.20 -6.20 3.37
CA ARG A 141 -16.81 -5.04 2.56
C ARG A 141 -16.21 -3.99 3.48
N VAL A 142 -14.95 -3.69 3.29
CA VAL A 142 -14.23 -2.74 4.15
C VAL A 142 -13.83 -1.53 3.35
N VAL A 143 -14.31 -0.35 3.76
CA VAL A 143 -13.80 0.93 3.30
C VAL A 143 -12.92 1.53 4.39
N SER A 144 -11.68 1.83 4.06
CA SER A 144 -10.70 2.31 5.03
C SER A 144 -9.89 3.49 4.47
N THR A 145 -9.34 4.29 5.35
CA THR A 145 -8.17 5.12 5.01
C THR A 145 -6.89 4.29 5.11
N SER A 146 -5.72 4.90 4.90
CA SER A 146 -4.40 4.24 5.01
C SER A 146 -4.15 3.53 6.35
N LEU A 147 -5.08 3.63 7.30
CA LEU A 147 -5.03 2.95 8.59
C LEU A 147 -4.83 1.43 8.47
N ILE A 148 -5.36 0.81 7.40
CA ILE A 148 -5.28 -0.64 7.18
C ILE A 148 -3.96 -1.08 6.54
N GLU A 149 -3.20 -0.16 5.97
CA GLU A 149 -1.97 -0.46 5.24
C GLU A 149 -0.87 -1.00 6.15
N ALA A 150 -0.80 -0.54 7.41
CA ALA A 150 0.22 -0.94 8.36
C ALA A 150 -0.36 -1.69 9.57
N GLY A 151 0.28 -2.80 9.96
CA GLY A 151 0.00 -3.49 11.21
C GLY A 151 -1.34 -4.25 11.27
N VAL A 152 -2.09 -4.34 10.17
CA VAL A 152 -3.36 -5.08 10.12
C VAL A 152 -3.19 -6.35 9.32
N ASP A 153 -3.51 -7.48 9.95
CA ASP A 153 -3.46 -8.80 9.33
C ASP A 153 -4.84 -9.21 8.84
N VAL A 154 -5.06 -9.06 7.52
CA VAL A 154 -6.29 -9.39 6.80
C VAL A 154 -5.94 -9.89 5.40
N ASP A 155 -6.79 -10.75 4.83
CA ASP A 155 -6.62 -11.35 3.49
C ASP A 155 -7.90 -11.26 2.68
N PHE A 156 -7.98 -10.27 1.81
CA PHE A 156 -9.12 -10.05 0.91
C PHE A 156 -8.92 -10.69 -0.45
N PRO A 157 -9.99 -11.14 -1.12
CA PRO A 157 -9.90 -11.64 -2.51
C PRO A 157 -9.71 -10.52 -3.54
N ALA A 158 -10.16 -9.31 -3.25
CA ALA A 158 -10.01 -8.15 -4.13
C ALA A 158 -9.74 -6.89 -3.31
N ALA A 159 -8.96 -5.98 -3.86
CA ALA A 159 -8.71 -4.70 -3.23
C ALA A 159 -8.76 -3.54 -4.22
N TYR A 160 -9.19 -2.40 -3.75
CA TYR A 160 -9.25 -1.13 -4.48
C TYR A 160 -8.45 -0.08 -3.72
N ARG A 161 -7.59 0.66 -4.43
CA ARG A 161 -6.80 1.75 -3.85
C ARG A 161 -7.03 3.03 -4.65
N GLU A 162 -7.60 4.04 -3.98
CA GLU A 162 -7.67 5.39 -4.54
C GLU A 162 -6.27 5.87 -4.87
N GLN A 163 -6.12 6.68 -5.90
CA GLN A 163 -4.87 7.21 -6.41
C GLN A 163 -3.90 7.65 -5.29
N CYS A 164 -2.71 7.08 -5.29
CA CYS A 164 -1.69 7.22 -4.25
C CYS A 164 -0.28 7.02 -4.84
N GLY A 165 0.74 6.93 -4.00
CA GLY A 165 2.08 6.48 -4.39
C GLY A 165 2.17 4.95 -4.55
N LEU A 166 3.23 4.49 -5.23
CA LEU A 166 3.47 3.06 -5.45
C LEU A 166 3.64 2.30 -4.13
N ASP A 167 4.29 2.89 -3.15
CA ASP A 167 4.49 2.31 -1.82
C ASP A 167 3.16 1.98 -1.14
N SER A 168 2.19 2.89 -1.16
CA SER A 168 0.85 2.69 -0.60
C SER A 168 0.02 1.69 -1.42
N LEU A 169 0.13 1.71 -2.75
CA LEU A 169 -0.51 0.73 -3.62
C LEU A 169 -0.02 -0.69 -3.31
N LEU A 170 1.28 -0.90 -3.18
CA LEU A 170 1.88 -2.19 -2.84
C LEU A 170 1.54 -2.64 -1.41
N GLN A 171 1.39 -1.70 -0.45
CA GLN A 171 0.91 -2.04 0.90
C GLN A 171 -0.54 -2.52 0.89
N THR A 172 -1.39 -1.91 0.06
CA THR A 172 -2.76 -2.38 -0.17
C THR A 172 -2.77 -3.76 -0.84
N ALA A 173 -1.91 -3.96 -1.85
CA ALA A 173 -1.74 -5.26 -2.51
C ALA A 173 -1.31 -6.35 -1.52
N GLY A 174 -0.48 -6.02 -0.53
CA GLY A 174 -0.13 -6.93 0.56
C GLY A 174 -1.29 -7.30 1.51
N ARG A 175 -2.50 -6.79 1.30
CA ARG A 175 -3.75 -7.18 2.00
C ARG A 175 -4.70 -7.98 1.11
N CYS A 176 -4.33 -8.18 -0.15
CA CYS A 176 -5.06 -8.96 -1.13
C CYS A 176 -4.30 -10.26 -1.42
N ASN A 177 -4.97 -11.39 -1.38
CA ASN A 177 -4.36 -12.73 -1.55
C ASN A 177 -3.07 -12.91 -0.73
N ARG A 178 -3.09 -12.36 0.48
CA ARG A 178 -1.92 -12.32 1.37
C ARG A 178 -1.36 -13.70 1.67
N GLU A 179 -2.25 -14.67 1.85
CA GLU A 179 -1.87 -16.04 2.17
C GLU A 179 -1.58 -16.89 0.92
N GLY A 180 -1.75 -16.33 -0.29
CA GLY A 180 -1.49 -17.01 -1.55
C GLY A 180 -2.40 -18.22 -1.80
N ARG A 181 -3.62 -18.22 -1.23
CA ARG A 181 -4.58 -19.33 -1.35
C ARG A 181 -5.39 -19.29 -2.64
N ARG A 182 -5.39 -18.15 -3.34
CA ARG A 182 -6.15 -17.91 -4.57
C ARG A 182 -5.18 -17.77 -5.74
N GLY A 183 -5.64 -18.09 -6.94
CA GLY A 183 -4.92 -17.78 -8.15
C GLY A 183 -4.67 -16.28 -8.28
N ALA A 184 -3.54 -15.88 -8.88
CA ALA A 184 -3.24 -14.46 -9.07
C ALA A 184 -4.32 -13.77 -9.92
N GLU A 185 -4.89 -14.45 -10.89
CA GLU A 185 -5.96 -13.96 -11.77
C GLU A 185 -7.29 -13.71 -11.02
N GLU A 186 -7.49 -14.37 -9.89
CA GLU A 186 -8.70 -14.26 -9.06
C GLU A 186 -8.60 -13.13 -8.03
N SER A 187 -7.41 -12.55 -7.87
CA SER A 187 -7.12 -11.60 -6.80
C SER A 187 -6.47 -10.35 -7.35
N ILE A 188 -7.29 -9.43 -7.85
CA ILE A 188 -6.82 -8.22 -8.53
C ILE A 188 -6.83 -7.03 -7.56
N VAL A 189 -5.79 -6.22 -7.64
CA VAL A 189 -5.73 -4.93 -6.96
C VAL A 189 -5.93 -3.82 -7.98
N TYR A 190 -6.98 -3.04 -7.76
CA TYR A 190 -7.36 -1.96 -8.65
C TYR A 190 -6.91 -0.60 -8.12
N ARG A 191 -6.22 0.18 -8.94
CA ARG A 191 -6.05 1.62 -8.72
C ARG A 191 -7.23 2.35 -9.36
N PHE A 192 -7.75 3.37 -8.71
CA PHE A 192 -8.85 4.17 -9.25
C PHE A 192 -8.77 5.63 -8.81
N ARG A 193 -9.55 6.49 -9.47
CA ARG A 193 -9.86 7.87 -9.09
C ARG A 193 -11.37 8.05 -9.05
N LEU A 194 -11.83 8.91 -8.16
CA LEU A 194 -13.21 9.40 -8.20
C LEU A 194 -13.22 10.77 -8.86
N ASP A 195 -14.18 11.01 -9.75
CA ASP A 195 -14.30 12.23 -10.54
C ASP A 195 -14.50 13.49 -9.67
N GLU A 196 -15.26 13.36 -8.57
CA GLU A 196 -15.51 14.45 -7.62
C GLU A 196 -14.38 14.67 -6.60
N CYS A 197 -13.35 13.83 -6.60
CA CYS A 197 -12.29 13.85 -5.59
C CYS A 197 -10.97 14.35 -6.16
N SER A 198 -10.54 15.55 -5.75
CA SER A 198 -9.17 16.01 -6.05
C SER A 198 -8.12 15.26 -5.21
N THR A 199 -7.00 14.92 -5.80
CA THR A 199 -5.85 14.35 -5.09
C THR A 199 -5.38 15.29 -3.98
N PRO A 200 -5.24 14.83 -2.72
CA PRO A 200 -4.68 15.62 -1.64
C PRO A 200 -3.31 16.19 -2.03
N GLN A 201 -3.04 17.44 -1.65
CA GLN A 201 -1.80 18.12 -2.03
C GLN A 201 -0.55 17.33 -1.63
N MET A 202 -0.55 16.73 -0.44
CA MET A 202 0.55 15.93 0.08
C MET A 202 0.85 14.65 -0.71
N LEU A 203 -0.10 14.17 -1.54
CA LEU A 203 0.06 12.97 -2.36
C LEU A 203 0.40 13.27 -3.82
N ARG A 204 0.37 14.54 -4.24
CA ARG A 204 0.53 14.90 -5.67
C ARG A 204 1.88 14.43 -6.24
N GLN A 205 2.96 14.60 -5.50
CA GLN A 205 4.28 14.16 -5.92
C GLN A 205 4.33 12.63 -6.05
N ASN A 206 3.85 11.91 -5.05
CA ASN A 206 3.79 10.44 -5.06
C ASN A 206 2.95 9.91 -6.23
N VAL A 207 1.80 10.56 -6.49
CA VAL A 207 0.94 10.19 -7.62
C VAL A 207 1.65 10.45 -8.95
N SER A 208 2.31 11.62 -9.11
CA SER A 208 3.07 11.96 -10.31
C SER A 208 4.21 10.97 -10.57
N ALA A 209 4.95 10.60 -9.55
CA ALA A 209 6.02 9.60 -9.63
C ALA A 209 5.48 8.21 -10.02
N LEU A 210 4.32 7.80 -9.45
CA LEU A 210 3.66 6.55 -9.86
C LEU A 210 3.19 6.61 -11.31
N ASP A 211 2.57 7.71 -11.75
CA ASP A 211 2.11 7.86 -13.12
C ASP A 211 3.29 7.90 -14.13
N TYR A 212 4.43 8.45 -13.74
CA TYR A 212 5.67 8.34 -14.51
C TYR A 212 6.15 6.90 -14.59
N THR A 213 6.23 6.21 -13.47
CA THR A 213 6.67 4.80 -13.40
C THR A 213 5.77 3.90 -14.25
N ALA A 214 4.45 4.07 -14.19
CA ALA A 214 3.49 3.28 -14.94
C ALA A 214 3.58 3.47 -16.47
N ARG A 215 4.12 4.61 -16.92
CA ARG A 215 4.39 4.83 -18.36
C ARG A 215 5.67 4.18 -18.86
N HIS A 216 6.60 3.84 -17.94
CA HIS A 216 7.92 3.32 -18.28
C HIS A 216 8.14 1.86 -17.86
N GLN A 217 7.19 1.29 -17.14
CA GLN A 217 7.24 -0.09 -16.66
C GLN A 217 5.89 -0.77 -16.86
N ASP A 218 5.87 -1.91 -17.53
CA ASP A 218 4.66 -2.71 -17.74
C ASP A 218 4.14 -3.34 -16.45
N THR A 219 5.04 -3.51 -15.47
CA THR A 219 4.74 -4.14 -14.21
C THR A 219 5.28 -3.30 -13.05
N LEU A 220 4.41 -2.93 -12.12
CA LEU A 220 4.72 -2.00 -11.02
C LEU A 220 5.27 -2.66 -9.76
N ASP A 221 5.06 -3.95 -9.58
CA ASP A 221 5.50 -4.74 -8.42
C ASP A 221 6.86 -5.42 -8.65
N THR A 222 7.78 -4.74 -9.33
CA THR A 222 9.16 -5.20 -9.55
C THR A 222 10.16 -4.30 -8.84
N PRO A 223 11.36 -4.81 -8.47
CA PRO A 223 12.42 -3.99 -7.89
C PRO A 223 12.77 -2.79 -8.77
N ARG A 224 12.78 -2.98 -10.09
CA ARG A 224 13.07 -1.92 -11.07
C ARG A 224 12.01 -0.81 -11.05
N ALA A 225 10.74 -1.17 -11.01
CA ALA A 225 9.66 -0.19 -10.93
C ALA A 225 9.69 0.58 -9.60
N ILE A 226 9.94 -0.12 -8.48
CA ILE A 226 10.09 0.48 -7.17
C ILE A 226 11.26 1.46 -7.15
N GLN A 227 12.41 1.07 -7.69
CA GLN A 227 13.59 1.96 -7.78
C GLN A 227 13.30 3.19 -8.64
N LEU A 228 12.66 3.01 -9.82
CA LEU A 228 12.29 4.12 -10.69
C LEU A 228 11.35 5.09 -9.97
N TYR A 229 10.33 4.59 -9.29
CA TYR A 229 9.40 5.40 -8.51
C TYR A 229 10.10 6.25 -7.44
N PHE A 230 11.01 5.67 -6.68
CA PHE A 230 11.73 6.41 -5.64
C PHE A 230 12.77 7.38 -6.18
N ASN A 231 13.27 7.19 -7.39
CA ASN A 231 14.14 8.16 -8.04
C ASN A 231 13.38 9.40 -8.54
N GLU A 232 12.06 9.29 -8.75
CA GLU A 232 11.19 10.40 -9.18
C GLU A 232 10.60 11.19 -7.99
N LEU A 233 10.78 10.72 -6.75
CA LEU A 233 10.38 11.41 -5.52
C LEU A 233 11.47 12.35 -5.00
#